data_df9d2c1df9f960e99cd9b32814314868
#
_entry.id   df9d2c1df9f960e99cd9b32814314868
#
_cell.length_a   1.000
_cell.length_b   1.000
_cell.length_c   1.000
_cell.angle_alpha   90.00
_cell.angle_beta   90.00
_cell.angle_gamma   90.00
#
_symmetry.space_group_name_H-M   'P 1'
#
loop_
_entity.id
_entity.type
_entity.pdbx_description
1 polymer ?
#
loop_
_entity_poly.entity_id
_entity_poly.type
_entity_poly.pdbx_seq_one_letter_code
_entity_poly.pdbx_strand_id
1 'polypeptide(L)'
;MFSRSDCAILHECKAEASYNGLFRGVLFGCGGAVGIKFEGDIIMRKITRRSFLTAAVACGAAAALSACGGSASSTASSAASSAAASSVASAAGGASYTIGICQLVEHAALDAATQGFEDALTAEFGDGVTFDFQNAQNDSATCATIANGFVSANVDLIMANATPALQAAQAATNEIPILGTSVTEYGVALGLTDFDGTVGGNVSGTSDLAPLDQQADMIVEWLPDAKKAGLLYCSAEANSQYQVDEVQKYLEDKGLTVTQYAFSDSNDLASVCQKAADENDVLYVPTDNTVAANTGIVDGICRPAKKPVFAGEEGICAGCGVATLSISYYDLGYTTGEMAVKVLKGEADISTMPIEYTTVTKKYNKAV
;
A
#
# COMPACT_ATOMS: atom_id res chain seq x y z
N MET A 1 -5.51 -40.99 51.24
CA MET A 1 -5.01 -40.39 52.48
C MET A 1 -4.18 -39.20 52.08
N PHE A 2 -4.67 -38.00 52.46
CA PHE A 2 -4.05 -36.65 52.43
C PHE A 2 -3.57 -36.09 51.08
N SER A 3 -4.08 -35.05 50.62
CA SER A 3 -4.71 -33.80 51.00
C SER A 3 -3.93 -32.60 50.45
N ARG A 4 -4.62 -31.82 49.58
CA ARG A 4 -4.76 -30.35 49.59
C ARG A 4 -3.48 -29.52 49.80
N SER A 5 -3.23 -28.53 49.10
CA SER A 5 -3.81 -27.23 48.75
C SER A 5 -2.68 -26.23 48.72
N ASP A 6 -2.73 -25.32 47.82
CA ASP A 6 -2.85 -23.86 47.96
C ASP A 6 -2.43 -23.24 46.60
N CYS A 7 -3.31 -22.75 45.82
CA CYS A 7 -4.12 -21.56 45.85
C CYS A 7 -3.32 -20.24 45.86
N ALA A 8 -3.29 -19.68 44.68
CA ALA A 8 -3.47 -18.26 44.29
C ALA A 8 -2.79 -17.19 45.15
N ILE A 9 -2.20 -16.22 44.44
CA ILE A 9 -2.60 -14.79 44.51
C ILE A 9 -2.07 -14.09 43.25
N LEU A 10 -3.00 -13.68 42.39
CA LEU A 10 -2.82 -12.66 41.39
C LEU A 10 -2.80 -11.29 42.10
N HIS A 11 -1.71 -10.56 41.94
CA HIS A 11 -1.72 -9.11 42.18
C HIS A 11 -1.63 -8.37 40.89
N GLU A 12 -2.73 -7.68 40.54
CA GLU A 12 -2.79 -6.62 39.55
C GLU A 12 -1.83 -5.49 39.95
N CYS A 13 -0.88 -5.17 39.08
CA CYS A 13 -0.19 -3.88 39.13
C CYS A 13 -0.82 -2.94 38.11
N LYS A 14 -1.65 -2.01 38.62
CA LYS A 14 -2.03 -0.79 37.90
C LYS A 14 -0.80 0.10 37.82
N ALA A 15 -0.38 0.45 36.60
CA ALA A 15 0.59 1.52 36.36
C ALA A 15 -0.15 2.84 36.13
N GLU A 16 -0.02 3.77 37.05
CA GLU A 16 -0.33 5.17 36.82
C GLU A 16 0.88 5.85 36.16
N ALA A 17 0.65 6.45 35.01
CA ALA A 17 1.64 7.25 34.31
C ALA A 17 1.72 8.64 34.94
N SER A 18 2.84 8.97 35.56
CA SER A 18 3.21 10.33 35.92
C SER A 18 4.41 10.76 35.09
N TYR A 19 4.22 11.79 34.32
CA TYR A 19 5.25 12.49 33.52
C TYR A 19 6.23 13.21 34.46
N ASN A 20 7.44 12.67 34.64
CA ASN A 20 8.67 13.45 34.80
C ASN A 20 9.85 12.50 34.95
N GLY A 21 10.83 12.69 34.08
CA GLY A 21 11.97 11.84 33.81
C GLY A 21 12.78 11.36 35.02
N LEU A 22 13.02 10.09 35.06
CA LEU A 22 14.27 9.39 35.36
C LEU A 22 13.98 7.88 35.40
N PHE A 23 14.32 7.15 34.33
CA PHE A 23 14.31 5.70 34.40
C PHE A 23 15.51 5.22 35.23
N ARG A 24 15.25 4.75 36.43
CA ARG A 24 16.11 3.86 37.19
C ARG A 24 15.42 2.50 37.28
N GLY A 25 15.75 1.62 36.35
CA GLY A 25 15.32 0.22 36.43
C GLY A 25 16.17 -0.53 37.43
N VAL A 26 15.56 -1.00 38.49
CA VAL A 26 16.17 -1.99 39.42
C VAL A 26 15.40 -3.27 39.20
N LEU A 27 16.06 -4.26 38.57
CA LEU A 27 15.61 -5.65 38.53
C LEU A 27 16.09 -6.34 39.81
N PHE A 28 15.18 -6.75 40.70
CA PHE A 28 15.46 -7.68 41.78
C PHE A 28 15.22 -9.10 41.26
N GLY A 29 16.30 -9.82 41.00
CA GLY A 29 16.28 -11.28 40.84
C GLY A 29 16.94 -11.93 42.05
N CYS A 30 16.33 -12.95 42.58
CA CYS A 30 16.89 -13.74 43.68
C CYS A 30 18.23 -14.35 43.27
N GLY A 31 19.29 -14.01 43.99
CA GLY A 31 20.55 -14.72 44.00
C GLY A 31 21.64 -14.15 43.12
N GLY A 32 22.52 -13.30 43.68
CA GLY A 32 23.84 -12.98 43.15
C GLY A 32 23.92 -11.68 42.37
N ALA A 33 24.47 -10.66 43.01
CA ALA A 33 24.81 -9.39 42.37
C ALA A 33 26.00 -9.58 41.42
N VAL A 34 25.80 -9.35 40.12
CA VAL A 34 26.89 -9.12 39.18
C VAL A 34 26.76 -7.67 38.73
N GLY A 35 27.62 -6.83 39.25
CA GLY A 35 27.72 -5.41 38.80
C GLY A 35 28.46 -5.31 37.47
N ILE A 36 27.80 -4.81 36.45
CA ILE A 36 28.45 -4.39 35.21
C ILE A 36 28.52 -2.86 35.25
N LYS A 37 29.74 -2.34 35.41
CA LYS A 37 30.05 -0.90 35.24
C LYS A 37 30.22 -0.62 33.75
N PHE A 38 29.40 0.25 33.22
CA PHE A 38 29.66 0.93 31.95
C PHE A 38 30.12 2.36 32.27
N GLU A 39 31.41 2.62 32.10
CA GLU A 39 31.97 3.97 31.99
C GLU A 39 31.95 4.34 30.49
N GLY A 40 31.22 5.38 30.18
CA GLY A 40 31.19 6.00 28.85
C GLY A 40 30.54 7.36 28.94
N ASP A 41 31.36 8.38 29.16
CA ASP A 41 30.94 9.79 29.15
C ASP A 41 30.44 10.20 27.75
N ILE A 42 29.14 10.38 27.60
CA ILE A 42 28.54 11.03 26.44
C ILE A 42 28.47 12.55 26.77
N ILE A 43 29.42 13.33 26.24
CA ILE A 43 29.36 14.78 26.26
C ILE A 43 28.25 15.27 25.33
N MET A 44 27.08 15.56 25.86
CA MET A 44 26.03 16.28 25.15
C MET A 44 26.37 17.79 25.13
N ARG A 45 26.89 18.28 24.01
CA ARG A 45 26.97 19.71 23.74
C ARG A 45 25.58 20.28 23.46
N LYS A 46 25.11 21.13 24.37
CA LYS A 46 23.91 21.94 24.16
C LYS A 46 24.16 22.93 23.01
N ILE A 47 23.46 22.75 21.89
CA ILE A 47 23.41 23.73 20.80
C ILE A 47 22.36 24.78 21.18
N THR A 48 22.82 25.99 21.52
CA THR A 48 21.98 27.14 21.81
C THR A 48 21.50 27.80 20.53
N ARG A 49 20.22 28.21 20.52
CA ARG A 49 19.49 28.86 19.41
C ARG A 49 20.10 30.17 18.82
N ARG A 50 21.34 30.51 19.15
CA ARG A 50 21.99 31.74 18.70
C ARG A 50 23.03 31.60 17.58
N SER A 51 23.27 30.40 17.06
CA SER A 51 24.29 30.17 16.02
C SER A 51 23.73 30.03 14.60
N PHE A 52 22.46 30.33 14.37
CA PHE A 52 21.83 30.20 13.04
C PHE A 52 21.63 31.53 12.30
N LEU A 53 22.20 32.66 12.79
CA LEU A 53 21.93 34.00 12.23
C LEU A 53 23.18 34.74 11.75
N THR A 54 24.23 34.05 11.26
CA THR A 54 25.41 34.73 10.69
C THR A 54 25.97 33.95 9.49
N ALA A 55 25.16 33.79 8.42
CA ALA A 55 25.68 33.42 7.10
C ALA A 55 24.72 33.83 5.98
N ALA A 56 24.38 35.12 5.92
CA ALA A 56 23.64 35.67 4.78
C ALA A 56 23.89 37.18 4.66
N VAL A 57 25.16 37.60 4.44
CA VAL A 57 25.47 38.92 3.86
C VAL A 57 26.85 38.81 3.21
N ALA A 58 26.93 38.64 1.92
CA ALA A 58 27.98 39.10 1.04
C ALA A 58 27.72 38.58 -0.39
N CYS A 59 27.06 39.37 -1.21
CA CYS A 59 27.31 39.59 -2.64
C CYS A 59 26.21 40.51 -3.15
N GLY A 60 26.40 41.76 -2.91
CA GLY A 60 25.65 42.85 -3.52
C GLY A 60 26.66 43.87 -4.05
N ALA A 61 26.33 44.47 -5.16
CA ALA A 61 26.89 45.67 -5.73
C ALA A 61 27.90 45.53 -6.87
N ALA A 62 27.42 45.83 -8.05
CA ALA A 62 27.99 46.66 -9.13
C ALA A 62 27.13 46.41 -10.37
N ALA A 63 26.63 47.34 -11.13
CA ALA A 63 27.01 48.74 -11.33
C ALA A 63 25.81 49.51 -11.96
N ALA A 64 25.84 50.80 -11.68
CA ALA A 64 24.95 51.81 -12.16
C ALA A 64 25.43 52.43 -13.47
N LEU A 65 24.54 53.23 -14.08
CA LEU A 65 24.74 54.42 -14.92
C LEU A 65 24.98 54.30 -16.41
N SER A 66 23.96 54.78 -17.15
CA SER A 66 24.00 55.88 -18.12
C SER A 66 22.58 56.08 -18.63
N ALA A 67 21.85 57.09 -18.40
CA ALA A 67 21.84 58.53 -18.51
C ALA A 67 21.71 59.04 -19.97
N CYS A 68 20.74 59.98 -20.08
CA CYS A 68 20.48 60.96 -21.14
C CYS A 68 19.73 60.41 -22.38
N GLY A 69 18.65 61.01 -22.84
CA GLY A 69 18.05 62.31 -22.65
C GLY A 69 17.32 62.66 -23.95
N GLY A 70 16.24 63.41 -23.90
CA GLY A 70 15.76 64.07 -25.13
C GLY A 70 14.27 64.09 -25.32
N SER A 71 13.76 65.23 -25.09
CA SER A 71 12.39 65.75 -25.12
C SER A 71 11.66 65.72 -26.43
N ALA A 72 10.35 65.76 -26.28
CA ALA A 72 9.37 66.68 -26.87
C ALA A 72 8.60 66.26 -28.14
N SER A 73 7.35 66.40 -27.99
CA SER A 73 6.35 67.15 -28.81
C SER A 73 5.45 66.35 -29.73
N SER A 74 4.22 66.27 -29.25
CA SER A 74 2.93 66.58 -29.93
C SER A 74 2.72 66.21 -31.41
N THR A 75 1.68 65.55 -31.77
CA THR A 75 0.38 66.10 -32.30
C THR A 75 -0.55 64.95 -32.74
N ALA A 76 -1.79 65.22 -32.57
CA ALA A 76 -2.95 64.38 -32.87
C ALA A 76 -3.08 64.10 -34.40
N SER A 77 -3.72 62.96 -34.73
CA SER A 77 -4.98 62.94 -35.49
C SER A 77 -5.35 61.59 -36.06
N SER A 78 -6.61 61.28 -35.82
CA SER A 78 -7.60 60.59 -36.68
C SER A 78 -7.46 59.18 -37.14
N ALA A 79 -8.37 58.42 -36.57
CA ALA A 79 -9.27 57.42 -37.14
C ALA A 79 -8.92 56.75 -38.48
N ALA A 80 -8.76 55.43 -38.40
CA ALA A 80 -9.27 54.54 -39.46
C ALA A 80 -9.61 53.17 -38.79
N SER A 81 -10.89 52.90 -38.76
CA SER A 81 -11.52 51.65 -38.51
C SER A 81 -11.05 50.61 -39.53
N SER A 82 -10.37 49.56 -39.09
CA SER A 82 -10.32 48.32 -39.85
C SER A 82 -10.62 47.20 -38.90
N ALA A 83 -11.79 46.58 -39.08
CA ALA A 83 -12.21 45.37 -38.45
C ALA A 83 -11.23 44.28 -38.85
N ALA A 84 -10.30 43.97 -37.95
CA ALA A 84 -9.59 42.71 -37.97
C ALA A 84 -10.49 41.69 -37.28
N ALA A 85 -11.03 40.77 -38.05
CA ALA A 85 -11.65 39.58 -37.54
C ALA A 85 -10.61 38.84 -36.71
N SER A 86 -10.72 38.97 -35.40
CA SER A 86 -10.06 38.07 -34.48
C SER A 86 -10.67 36.71 -34.71
N SER A 87 -9.98 35.88 -35.46
CA SER A 87 -10.15 34.44 -35.34
C SER A 87 -9.81 34.08 -33.90
N VAL A 88 -10.85 33.90 -33.11
CA VAL A 88 -10.74 33.21 -31.83
C VAL A 88 -10.37 31.78 -32.21
N ALA A 89 -9.06 31.50 -32.28
CA ALA A 89 -8.59 30.16 -32.10
C ALA A 89 -9.05 29.82 -30.68
N SER A 90 -10.11 29.05 -30.56
CA SER A 90 -10.38 28.27 -29.37
C SER A 90 -9.14 27.42 -29.17
N ALA A 91 -8.21 27.88 -28.32
CA ALA A 91 -7.35 27.00 -27.59
C ALA A 91 -8.32 26.17 -26.74
N ALA A 92 -8.60 24.96 -27.17
CA ALA A 92 -9.06 23.92 -26.29
C ALA A 92 -7.89 23.71 -25.30
N GLY A 93 -7.85 24.50 -24.25
CA GLY A 93 -7.09 24.22 -23.07
C GLY A 93 -7.76 23.02 -22.44
N GLY A 94 -7.36 21.82 -22.82
CA GLY A 94 -7.72 20.61 -22.11
C GLY A 94 -7.34 20.80 -20.65
N ALA A 95 -8.21 20.39 -19.73
CA ALA A 95 -7.86 20.34 -18.31
C ALA A 95 -6.58 19.53 -18.17
N SER A 96 -5.64 20.02 -17.37
CA SER A 96 -4.42 19.29 -17.05
C SER A 96 -4.56 18.74 -15.65
N TYR A 97 -4.39 17.43 -15.51
CA TYR A 97 -4.50 16.72 -14.24
C TYR A 97 -3.14 16.19 -13.76
N THR A 98 -2.91 16.25 -12.46
CA THR A 98 -1.76 15.66 -11.80
C THR A 98 -2.25 14.54 -10.88
N ILE A 99 -1.82 13.33 -11.14
CA ILE A 99 -2.24 12.13 -10.41
C ILE A 99 -1.08 11.63 -9.55
N GLY A 100 -1.31 11.51 -8.25
CA GLY A 100 -0.37 10.83 -7.35
C GLY A 100 -0.62 9.32 -7.36
N ILE A 101 0.42 8.52 -7.60
CA ILE A 101 0.36 7.06 -7.56
C ILE A 101 1.25 6.57 -6.44
N CYS A 102 0.65 6.00 -5.38
CA CYS A 102 1.34 5.32 -4.30
C CYS A 102 1.25 3.81 -4.51
N GLN A 103 2.31 3.20 -4.99
CA GLN A 103 2.42 1.74 -5.09
C GLN A 103 3.18 1.20 -3.88
N LEU A 104 2.63 0.16 -3.22
CA LEU A 104 3.25 -0.41 -2.01
C LEU A 104 4.65 -0.97 -2.30
N VAL A 105 4.79 -1.78 -3.36
CA VAL A 105 6.02 -2.48 -3.72
C VAL A 105 6.00 -2.86 -5.20
N GLU A 106 7.18 -3.08 -5.80
CA GLU A 106 7.29 -3.58 -7.17
C GLU A 106 7.14 -5.10 -7.20
N HIS A 107 6.12 -5.58 -7.89
CA HIS A 107 5.94 -6.95 -8.36
C HIS A 107 4.91 -6.99 -9.48
N ALA A 108 4.87 -8.11 -10.22
CA ALA A 108 4.14 -8.23 -11.48
C ALA A 108 2.67 -7.79 -11.41
N ALA A 109 1.95 -8.08 -10.31
CA ALA A 109 0.54 -7.74 -10.18
C ALA A 109 0.35 -6.22 -9.99
N LEU A 110 1.06 -5.59 -9.03
CA LEU A 110 0.92 -4.15 -8.80
C LEU A 110 1.44 -3.32 -9.97
N ASP A 111 2.53 -3.76 -10.62
CA ASP A 111 3.07 -3.08 -11.82
C ASP A 111 2.06 -3.11 -12.96
N ALA A 112 1.39 -4.26 -13.16
CA ALA A 112 0.32 -4.40 -14.16
C ALA A 112 -0.90 -3.51 -13.84
N ALA A 113 -1.29 -3.41 -12.57
CA ALA A 113 -2.40 -2.54 -12.16
C ALA A 113 -2.06 -1.05 -12.38
N THR A 114 -0.84 -0.63 -12.02
CA THR A 114 -0.38 0.74 -12.30
C THR A 114 -0.38 1.03 -13.79
N GLN A 115 0.16 0.12 -14.62
CA GLN A 115 0.16 0.29 -16.08
C GLN A 115 -1.25 0.40 -16.65
N GLY A 116 -2.19 -0.47 -16.23
CA GLY A 116 -3.57 -0.40 -16.70
C GLY A 116 -4.24 0.93 -16.34
N PHE A 117 -4.00 1.43 -15.13
CA PHE A 117 -4.51 2.72 -14.67
C PHE A 117 -3.95 3.90 -15.50
N GLU A 118 -2.65 3.94 -15.72
CA GLU A 118 -2.00 4.97 -16.54
C GLU A 118 -2.47 4.93 -17.99
N ASP A 119 -2.62 3.73 -18.56
CA ASP A 119 -3.11 3.55 -19.94
C ASP A 119 -4.53 4.08 -20.11
N ALA A 120 -5.44 3.84 -19.16
CA ALA A 120 -6.81 4.33 -19.21
C ALA A 120 -6.88 5.87 -19.17
N LEU A 121 -6.13 6.51 -18.27
CA LEU A 121 -6.09 7.97 -18.21
C LEU A 121 -5.39 8.60 -19.41
N THR A 122 -4.31 7.99 -19.88
CA THR A 122 -3.59 8.45 -21.08
C THR A 122 -4.45 8.33 -22.34
N ALA A 123 -5.26 7.27 -22.45
CA ALA A 123 -6.20 7.10 -23.57
C ALA A 123 -7.25 8.20 -23.62
N GLU A 124 -7.71 8.71 -22.47
CA GLU A 124 -8.73 9.76 -22.39
C GLU A 124 -8.14 11.18 -22.49
N PHE A 125 -7.05 11.43 -21.74
CA PHE A 125 -6.54 12.80 -21.58
C PHE A 125 -5.26 13.10 -22.39
N GLY A 126 -4.59 12.09 -22.93
CA GLY A 126 -3.33 12.26 -23.66
C GLY A 126 -2.29 13.02 -22.85
N ASP A 127 -1.74 14.09 -23.42
CA ASP A 127 -0.78 14.98 -22.76
C ASP A 127 -1.40 15.85 -21.63
N GLY A 128 -2.70 15.76 -21.41
CA GLY A 128 -3.43 16.47 -20.35
C GLY A 128 -3.34 15.80 -18.98
N VAL A 129 -2.67 14.67 -18.83
CA VAL A 129 -2.45 14.01 -17.54
C VAL A 129 -0.96 13.80 -17.27
N THR A 130 -0.56 13.97 -16.02
CA THR A 130 0.79 13.70 -15.54
C THR A 130 0.72 12.83 -14.29
N PHE A 131 1.66 11.92 -14.15
CA PHE A 131 1.72 10.97 -13.03
C PHE A 131 2.93 11.26 -12.14
N ASP A 132 2.71 11.40 -10.83
CA ASP A 132 3.74 11.36 -9.79
C ASP A 132 3.71 9.96 -9.18
N PHE A 133 4.49 9.05 -9.78
CA PHE A 133 4.62 7.66 -9.32
C PHE A 133 5.65 7.54 -8.22
N GLN A 134 5.26 6.93 -7.09
CA GLN A 134 6.10 6.69 -5.93
C GLN A 134 5.95 5.24 -5.45
N ASN A 135 7.08 4.55 -5.27
CA ASN A 135 7.13 3.19 -4.72
C ASN A 135 7.50 3.24 -3.24
N ALA A 136 6.67 2.64 -2.38
CA ALA A 136 6.88 2.62 -0.93
C ALA A 136 7.83 1.51 -0.45
N GLN A 137 8.32 0.64 -1.35
CA GLN A 137 9.27 -0.43 -1.05
C GLN A 137 8.83 -1.37 0.09
N ASN A 138 7.55 -1.68 0.12
CA ASN A 138 6.88 -2.52 1.12
C ASN A 138 6.92 -1.96 2.55
N ASP A 139 6.95 -0.63 2.69
CA ASP A 139 6.97 0.05 3.98
C ASP A 139 5.76 0.98 4.15
N SER A 140 4.89 0.68 5.12
CA SER A 140 3.67 1.45 5.38
C SER A 140 3.95 2.88 5.85
N ALA A 141 5.06 3.14 6.53
CA ALA A 141 5.44 4.49 6.95
C ALA A 141 5.89 5.33 5.74
N THR A 142 6.52 4.69 4.76
CA THR A 142 6.85 5.30 3.47
C THR A 142 5.57 5.61 2.69
N CYS A 143 4.55 4.71 2.66
CA CYS A 143 3.24 5.04 2.09
C CYS A 143 2.64 6.32 2.69
N ALA A 144 2.68 6.46 4.02
CA ALA A 144 2.19 7.66 4.69
C ALA A 144 2.98 8.93 4.31
N THR A 145 4.29 8.81 4.12
CA THR A 145 5.14 9.91 3.67
C THR A 145 4.79 10.33 2.23
N ILE A 146 4.60 9.36 1.33
CA ILE A 146 4.20 9.59 -0.06
C ILE A 146 2.83 10.25 -0.12
N ALA A 147 1.83 9.72 0.59
CA ALA A 147 0.48 10.27 0.61
C ALA A 147 0.45 11.73 1.10
N ASN A 148 1.18 12.06 2.18
CA ASN A 148 1.34 13.44 2.65
C ASN A 148 2.06 14.34 1.63
N GLY A 149 2.98 13.79 0.84
CA GLY A 149 3.62 14.46 -0.29
C GLY A 149 2.61 14.88 -1.35
N PHE A 150 1.73 13.97 -1.76
CA PHE A 150 0.65 14.24 -2.73
C PHE A 150 -0.33 15.30 -2.23
N VAL A 151 -0.71 15.24 -0.94
CA VAL A 151 -1.55 16.28 -0.32
C VAL A 151 -0.86 17.66 -0.39
N SER A 152 0.43 17.71 -0.08
CA SER A 152 1.22 18.95 -0.13
C SER A 152 1.38 19.48 -1.56
N ALA A 153 1.44 18.60 -2.55
CA ALA A 153 1.51 18.95 -3.97
C ALA A 153 0.15 19.33 -4.57
N ASN A 154 -0.96 19.12 -3.82
CA ASN A 154 -2.33 19.32 -4.28
C ASN A 154 -2.63 18.57 -5.58
N VAL A 155 -2.32 17.27 -5.62
CA VAL A 155 -2.67 16.43 -6.77
C VAL A 155 -4.20 16.35 -6.94
N ASP A 156 -4.68 16.14 -8.17
CA ASP A 156 -6.11 16.12 -8.48
C ASP A 156 -6.79 14.82 -8.04
N LEU A 157 -6.03 13.72 -7.96
CA LEU A 157 -6.49 12.40 -7.54
C LEU A 157 -5.30 11.58 -7.03
N ILE A 158 -5.54 10.70 -6.05
CA ILE A 158 -4.57 9.73 -5.57
C ILE A 158 -5.04 8.33 -6.01
N MET A 159 -4.18 7.59 -6.71
CA MET A 159 -4.32 6.16 -6.89
C MET A 159 -3.47 5.43 -5.84
N ALA A 160 -4.13 4.61 -5.03
CA ALA A 160 -3.51 3.84 -3.97
C ALA A 160 -3.48 2.35 -4.37
N ASN A 161 -2.29 1.84 -4.68
CA ASN A 161 -2.09 0.49 -5.17
C ASN A 161 -1.63 -0.42 -4.01
N ALA A 162 -2.51 -1.28 -3.56
CA ALA A 162 -2.50 -2.17 -2.40
C ALA A 162 -3.08 -1.57 -1.10
N THR A 163 -3.51 -2.47 -0.19
CA THR A 163 -4.17 -2.12 1.08
C THR A 163 -3.39 -1.13 1.95
N PRO A 164 -2.08 -1.28 2.21
CA PRO A 164 -1.34 -0.30 3.03
C PRO A 164 -1.25 1.09 2.38
N ALA A 165 -1.18 1.16 1.05
CA ALA A 165 -1.21 2.43 0.32
C ALA A 165 -2.57 3.14 0.44
N LEU A 166 -3.68 2.38 0.36
CA LEU A 166 -5.03 2.89 0.56
C LEU A 166 -5.22 3.44 1.98
N GLN A 167 -4.79 2.69 3.00
CA GLN A 167 -4.84 3.11 4.41
C GLN A 167 -4.09 4.41 4.63
N ALA A 168 -2.90 4.54 4.05
CA ALA A 168 -2.07 5.73 4.15
C ALA A 168 -2.70 6.94 3.45
N ALA A 169 -3.25 6.76 2.25
CA ALA A 169 -3.91 7.82 1.49
C ALA A 169 -5.17 8.32 2.21
N GLN A 170 -6.02 7.40 2.69
CA GLN A 170 -7.24 7.74 3.44
C GLN A 170 -6.93 8.48 4.75
N ALA A 171 -5.84 8.11 5.45
CA ALA A 171 -5.42 8.82 6.65
C ALA A 171 -4.84 10.21 6.37
N ALA A 172 -4.30 10.46 5.17
CA ALA A 172 -3.66 11.72 4.81
C ALA A 172 -4.64 12.81 4.38
N THR A 173 -5.78 12.46 3.76
CA THR A 173 -6.74 13.44 3.24
C THR A 173 -8.17 12.92 3.23
N ASN A 174 -9.11 13.85 3.42
CA ASN A 174 -10.55 13.62 3.23
C ASN A 174 -11.13 14.51 2.11
N GLU A 175 -10.26 15.19 1.33
CA GLU A 175 -10.65 16.14 0.30
C GLU A 175 -10.25 15.65 -1.10
N ILE A 176 -9.00 15.19 -1.27
CA ILE A 176 -8.52 14.68 -2.56
C ILE A 176 -9.17 13.32 -2.83
N PRO A 177 -9.78 13.10 -4.02
CA PRO A 177 -10.31 11.80 -4.40
C PRO A 177 -9.25 10.71 -4.35
N ILE A 178 -9.59 9.55 -3.75
CA ILE A 178 -8.71 8.38 -3.62
C ILE A 178 -9.37 7.19 -4.30
N LEU A 179 -8.71 6.62 -5.29
CA LEU A 179 -9.11 5.35 -5.88
C LEU A 179 -8.11 4.26 -5.48
N GLY A 180 -8.60 3.27 -4.73
CA GLY A 180 -7.84 2.07 -4.42
C GLY A 180 -7.84 1.10 -5.61
N THR A 181 -6.73 0.41 -5.83
CA THR A 181 -6.64 -0.75 -6.72
C THR A 181 -5.82 -1.84 -6.02
N SER A 182 -5.98 -3.09 -6.41
CA SER A 182 -5.32 -4.21 -5.73
C SER A 182 -5.58 -4.23 -4.22
N VAL A 183 -6.80 -3.87 -3.84
CA VAL A 183 -7.30 -3.89 -2.46
C VAL A 183 -8.30 -5.01 -2.32
N THR A 184 -8.04 -5.94 -1.43
CA THR A 184 -8.83 -7.18 -1.32
C THR A 184 -10.21 -6.91 -0.75
N GLU A 185 -10.30 -6.30 0.43
CA GLU A 185 -11.56 -6.05 1.13
C GLU A 185 -11.52 -4.69 1.82
N TYR A 186 -12.36 -3.76 1.36
CA TYR A 186 -12.34 -2.35 1.81
C TYR A 186 -12.87 -2.17 3.23
N GLY A 187 -13.83 -2.99 3.65
CA GLY A 187 -14.35 -2.96 5.02
C GLY A 187 -13.25 -3.24 6.04
N VAL A 188 -12.46 -4.30 5.80
CA VAL A 188 -11.31 -4.67 6.64
C VAL A 188 -10.19 -3.65 6.51
N ALA A 189 -9.87 -3.24 5.28
CA ALA A 189 -8.79 -2.28 5.02
C ALA A 189 -8.97 -0.96 5.77
N LEU A 190 -10.21 -0.46 5.84
CA LEU A 190 -10.57 0.84 6.40
C LEU A 190 -11.31 0.74 7.75
N GLY A 191 -11.49 -0.47 8.30
CA GLY A 191 -12.18 -0.69 9.57
C GLY A 191 -13.65 -0.27 9.55
N LEU A 192 -14.33 -0.45 8.39
CA LEU A 192 -15.73 -0.07 8.23
C LEU A 192 -16.64 -1.17 8.80
N THR A 193 -17.60 -0.76 9.62
CA THR A 193 -18.70 -1.64 10.05
C THR A 193 -19.82 -1.59 9.02
N ASP A 194 -20.42 -2.76 8.73
CA ASP A 194 -21.57 -2.88 7.81
C ASP A 194 -21.25 -2.40 6.37
N PHE A 195 -20.03 -2.70 5.88
CA PHE A 195 -19.62 -2.38 4.52
C PHE A 195 -20.55 -3.07 3.50
N ASP A 196 -21.18 -2.26 2.63
CA ASP A 196 -22.19 -2.70 1.66
C ASP A 196 -21.72 -2.65 0.19
N GLY A 197 -20.41 -2.43 -0.02
CA GLY A 197 -19.80 -2.27 -1.33
C GLY A 197 -19.53 -0.82 -1.73
N THR A 198 -19.85 0.15 -0.86
CA THR A 198 -19.55 1.58 -1.06
C THR A 198 -18.82 2.11 0.16
N VAL A 199 -17.64 2.73 -0.05
CA VAL A 199 -16.85 3.30 1.06
C VAL A 199 -17.43 4.64 1.50
N GLY A 200 -17.79 5.48 0.54
CA GLY A 200 -18.26 6.84 0.80
C GLY A 200 -17.13 7.85 1.00
N GLY A 201 -17.50 9.11 1.30
CA GLY A 201 -16.52 10.18 1.46
C GLY A 201 -15.73 10.45 0.17
N ASN A 202 -14.41 10.45 0.26
CA ASN A 202 -13.51 10.67 -0.87
C ASN A 202 -12.82 9.39 -1.38
N VAL A 203 -13.34 8.21 -1.05
CA VAL A 203 -12.71 6.92 -1.36
C VAL A 203 -13.64 6.02 -2.15
N SER A 204 -13.13 5.40 -3.21
CA SER A 204 -13.70 4.29 -3.95
C SER A 204 -12.58 3.46 -4.59
N GLY A 205 -12.88 2.61 -5.57
CA GLY A 205 -11.87 1.84 -6.31
C GLY A 205 -12.31 0.47 -6.76
N THR A 206 -11.34 -0.41 -6.95
CA THR A 206 -11.56 -1.79 -7.41
C THR A 206 -11.04 -2.81 -6.40
N SER A 207 -11.66 -3.98 -6.35
CA SER A 207 -11.26 -5.08 -5.46
C SER A 207 -10.61 -6.21 -6.26
N ASP A 208 -9.52 -6.76 -5.72
CA ASP A 208 -8.85 -7.95 -6.26
C ASP A 208 -9.32 -9.26 -5.60
N LEU A 209 -10.36 -9.20 -4.78
CA LEU A 209 -10.88 -10.36 -4.07
C LEU A 209 -11.43 -11.40 -5.04
N ALA A 210 -10.70 -12.50 -5.21
CA ALA A 210 -11.19 -13.68 -5.89
C ALA A 210 -12.07 -14.52 -4.95
N PRO A 211 -12.96 -15.40 -5.48
CA PRO A 211 -13.80 -16.29 -4.66
C PRO A 211 -12.94 -17.27 -3.83
N LEU A 212 -12.81 -17.01 -2.54
CA LEU A 212 -11.95 -17.79 -1.62
C LEU A 212 -12.44 -19.21 -1.38
N ASP A 213 -13.76 -19.41 -1.40
CA ASP A 213 -14.40 -20.73 -1.35
C ASP A 213 -13.99 -21.61 -2.54
N GLN A 214 -13.94 -21.02 -3.75
CA GLN A 214 -13.53 -21.70 -4.96
C GLN A 214 -12.00 -21.93 -5.02
N GLN A 215 -11.21 -21.07 -4.39
CA GLN A 215 -9.77 -21.33 -4.21
C GLN A 215 -9.55 -22.54 -3.29
N ALA A 216 -10.32 -22.65 -2.20
CA ALA A 216 -10.30 -23.81 -1.32
C ALA A 216 -10.81 -25.07 -2.03
N ASP A 217 -11.88 -24.97 -2.85
CA ASP A 217 -12.37 -26.08 -3.68
C ASP A 217 -11.29 -26.61 -4.62
N MET A 218 -10.56 -25.71 -5.27
CA MET A 218 -9.49 -26.07 -6.20
C MET A 218 -8.38 -26.88 -5.51
N ILE A 219 -8.02 -26.56 -4.26
CA ILE A 219 -7.03 -27.32 -3.49
C ILE A 219 -7.48 -28.76 -3.30
N VAL A 220 -8.73 -28.98 -2.86
CA VAL A 220 -9.27 -30.31 -2.62
C VAL A 220 -9.51 -31.06 -3.91
N GLU A 221 -9.93 -30.39 -4.98
CA GLU A 221 -10.10 -30.99 -6.33
C GLU A 221 -8.77 -31.58 -6.85
N TRP A 222 -7.68 -30.85 -6.68
CA TRP A 222 -6.38 -31.25 -7.22
C TRP A 222 -5.60 -32.19 -6.30
N LEU A 223 -5.84 -32.10 -5.00
CA LEU A 223 -5.14 -32.86 -3.97
C LEU A 223 -6.13 -33.58 -3.02
N PRO A 224 -6.93 -34.54 -3.53
CA PRO A 224 -7.99 -35.17 -2.73
C PRO A 224 -7.47 -35.97 -1.53
N ASP A 225 -6.19 -36.36 -1.54
CA ASP A 225 -5.55 -37.10 -0.47
C ASP A 225 -4.89 -36.20 0.59
N ALA A 226 -4.80 -34.89 0.36
CA ALA A 226 -4.23 -33.93 1.31
C ALA A 226 -5.04 -33.93 2.62
N LYS A 227 -4.36 -33.90 3.76
CA LYS A 227 -4.95 -33.85 5.10
C LYS A 227 -4.58 -32.59 5.85
N LYS A 228 -3.45 -31.97 5.52
CA LYS A 228 -2.91 -30.81 6.20
C LYS A 228 -2.61 -29.69 5.20
N ALA A 229 -3.15 -28.50 5.46
CA ALA A 229 -2.88 -27.31 4.70
C ALA A 229 -2.21 -26.24 5.57
N GLY A 230 -1.12 -25.67 5.08
CA GLY A 230 -0.45 -24.53 5.69
C GLY A 230 -0.82 -23.25 4.96
N LEU A 231 -1.25 -22.22 5.69
CA LEU A 231 -1.55 -20.90 5.16
C LEU A 231 -0.38 -19.96 5.47
N LEU A 232 0.42 -19.61 4.47
CA LEU A 232 1.63 -18.80 4.60
C LEU A 232 1.32 -17.35 4.22
N TYR A 233 1.55 -16.40 5.16
CA TYR A 233 1.19 -15.00 4.93
C TYR A 233 1.96 -14.01 5.81
N CYS A 234 2.03 -12.75 5.37
CA CYS A 234 2.57 -11.64 6.12
C CYS A 234 1.52 -11.06 7.08
N SER A 235 1.79 -11.12 8.38
CA SER A 235 0.88 -10.60 9.42
C SER A 235 0.78 -9.07 9.45
N ALA A 236 1.67 -8.37 8.78
CA ALA A 236 1.60 -6.91 8.62
C ALA A 236 0.60 -6.47 7.54
N GLU A 237 0.06 -7.42 6.76
CA GLU A 237 -0.89 -7.16 5.67
C GLU A 237 -2.30 -7.60 6.07
N ALA A 238 -3.21 -6.64 6.30
CA ALA A 238 -4.60 -6.90 6.69
C ALA A 238 -5.38 -7.70 5.63
N ASN A 239 -5.09 -7.47 4.34
CA ASN A 239 -5.63 -8.25 3.22
C ASN A 239 -5.26 -9.74 3.32
N SER A 240 -4.01 -10.04 3.66
CA SER A 240 -3.53 -11.42 3.79
C SER A 240 -4.18 -12.12 4.98
N GLN A 241 -4.27 -11.45 6.15
CA GLN A 241 -4.94 -11.99 7.33
C GLN A 241 -6.42 -12.31 7.04
N TYR A 242 -7.14 -11.39 6.40
CA TYR A 242 -8.55 -11.60 6.04
C TYR A 242 -8.73 -12.85 5.18
N GLN A 243 -7.93 -12.99 4.13
CA GLN A 243 -8.04 -14.13 3.21
C GLN A 243 -7.71 -15.47 3.88
N VAL A 244 -6.66 -15.52 4.70
CA VAL A 244 -6.31 -16.78 5.39
C VAL A 244 -7.35 -17.18 6.43
N ASP A 245 -7.97 -16.21 7.11
CA ASP A 245 -9.05 -16.48 8.07
C ASP A 245 -10.29 -17.08 7.38
N GLU A 246 -10.62 -16.61 6.18
CA GLU A 246 -11.74 -17.15 5.39
C GLU A 246 -11.39 -18.50 4.75
N VAL A 247 -10.23 -18.62 4.11
CA VAL A 247 -9.79 -19.87 3.46
C VAL A 247 -9.62 -20.99 4.50
N GLN A 248 -9.16 -20.67 5.72
CA GLN A 248 -9.09 -21.64 6.80
C GLN A 248 -10.46 -22.27 7.04
N LYS A 249 -11.51 -21.50 7.21
CA LYS A 249 -12.87 -22.01 7.46
C LYS A 249 -13.31 -22.94 6.33
N TYR A 250 -13.12 -22.52 5.06
CA TYR A 250 -13.51 -23.36 3.92
C TYR A 250 -12.72 -24.67 3.85
N LEU A 251 -11.43 -24.68 4.14
CA LEU A 251 -10.61 -25.88 4.12
C LEU A 251 -10.93 -26.81 5.31
N GLU A 252 -11.20 -26.27 6.50
CA GLU A 252 -11.63 -27.04 7.67
C GLU A 252 -13.00 -27.69 7.44
N ASP A 253 -13.95 -26.98 6.83
CA ASP A 253 -15.25 -27.52 6.45
C ASP A 253 -15.13 -28.68 5.44
N LYS A 254 -14.06 -28.69 4.64
CA LYS A 254 -13.71 -29.78 3.70
C LYS A 254 -12.93 -30.92 4.38
N GLY A 255 -12.63 -30.81 5.67
CA GLY A 255 -12.02 -31.85 6.49
C GLY A 255 -10.49 -31.83 6.52
N LEU A 256 -9.84 -30.75 6.09
CA LEU A 256 -8.41 -30.58 6.27
C LEU A 256 -8.09 -30.03 7.67
N THR A 257 -6.94 -30.43 8.20
CA THR A 257 -6.33 -29.74 9.35
C THR A 257 -5.55 -28.55 8.82
N VAL A 258 -5.90 -27.35 9.27
CA VAL A 258 -5.31 -26.11 8.77
C VAL A 258 -4.43 -25.46 9.84
N THR A 259 -3.29 -24.93 9.42
CA THR A 259 -2.38 -24.18 10.31
C THR A 259 -1.92 -22.92 9.61
N GLN A 260 -2.06 -21.79 10.30
CA GLN A 260 -1.56 -20.49 9.81
C GLN A 260 -0.07 -20.34 10.14
N TYR A 261 0.71 -19.88 9.17
CA TYR A 261 2.14 -19.62 9.26
C TYR A 261 2.38 -18.14 8.94
N ALA A 262 2.30 -17.33 9.98
CA ALA A 262 2.50 -15.90 9.88
C ALA A 262 3.99 -15.54 9.98
N PHE A 263 4.46 -14.67 9.10
CA PHE A 263 5.75 -13.99 9.21
C PHE A 263 5.51 -12.47 9.28
N SER A 264 6.46 -11.70 9.82
CA SER A 264 6.30 -10.26 10.02
C SER A 264 6.84 -9.43 8.85
N ASP A 265 7.89 -9.91 8.22
CA ASP A 265 8.55 -9.28 7.06
C ASP A 265 9.34 -10.32 6.25
N SER A 266 9.96 -9.90 5.15
CA SER A 266 10.67 -10.80 4.23
C SER A 266 11.88 -11.52 4.86
N ASN A 267 12.42 -11.04 5.99
CA ASN A 267 13.57 -11.69 6.65
C ASN A 267 13.15 -13.01 7.31
N ASP A 268 11.91 -13.09 7.80
CA ASP A 268 11.39 -14.30 8.45
C ASP A 268 10.77 -15.29 7.45
N LEU A 269 10.44 -14.85 6.24
CA LEU A 269 9.72 -15.64 5.22
C LEU A 269 10.35 -17.02 4.98
N ALA A 270 11.67 -17.09 4.80
CA ALA A 270 12.34 -18.35 4.49
C ALA A 270 12.17 -19.38 5.62
N SER A 271 12.35 -18.97 6.88
CA SER A 271 12.25 -19.86 8.02
C SER A 271 10.84 -20.35 8.29
N VAL A 272 9.86 -19.45 8.13
CA VAL A 272 8.43 -19.77 8.31
C VAL A 272 7.91 -20.65 7.16
N CYS A 273 8.31 -20.35 5.91
CA CYS A 273 7.99 -21.17 4.75
C CYS A 273 8.55 -22.58 4.85
N GLN A 274 9.82 -22.74 5.32
CA GLN A 274 10.42 -24.07 5.54
C GLN A 274 9.59 -24.88 6.54
N LYS A 275 9.23 -24.28 7.68
CA LYS A 275 8.39 -24.92 8.66
C LYS A 275 7.03 -25.32 8.11
N ALA A 276 6.38 -24.42 7.37
CA ALA A 276 5.10 -24.70 6.73
C ALA A 276 5.20 -25.87 5.75
N ALA A 277 6.25 -25.92 4.93
CA ALA A 277 6.48 -26.99 3.97
C ALA A 277 6.76 -28.34 4.65
N ASP A 278 7.47 -28.37 5.78
CA ASP A 278 7.81 -29.60 6.50
C ASP A 278 6.57 -30.23 7.19
N GLU A 279 5.63 -29.40 7.66
CA GLU A 279 4.52 -29.83 8.50
C GLU A 279 3.22 -30.12 7.73
N ASN A 280 3.10 -29.69 6.45
CA ASN A 280 1.85 -29.76 5.67
C ASN A 280 2.00 -30.53 4.35
N ASP A 281 0.87 -30.94 3.79
CA ASP A 281 0.79 -31.61 2.49
C ASP A 281 0.73 -30.60 1.34
N VAL A 282 0.12 -29.43 1.58
CA VAL A 282 -0.10 -28.33 0.63
C VAL A 282 0.04 -26.99 1.35
N LEU A 283 0.51 -25.99 0.63
CA LEU A 283 0.49 -24.61 1.10
C LEU A 283 -0.50 -23.76 0.27
N TYR A 284 -1.13 -22.83 0.95
CA TYR A 284 -1.88 -21.73 0.34
C TYR A 284 -1.19 -20.42 0.68
N VAL A 285 -1.06 -19.55 -0.30
CA VAL A 285 -0.54 -18.18 -0.16
C VAL A 285 -1.62 -17.24 -0.70
N PRO A 286 -2.16 -16.31 0.10
CA PRO A 286 -3.16 -15.33 -0.35
C PRO A 286 -2.57 -14.31 -1.35
N THR A 287 -3.29 -13.26 -1.68
CA THR A 287 -2.75 -12.09 -2.39
C THR A 287 -1.84 -11.28 -1.44
N ASP A 288 -0.66 -11.83 -1.17
CA ASP A 288 0.33 -11.33 -0.21
C ASP A 288 1.45 -10.60 -0.94
N ASN A 289 1.56 -9.28 -0.74
CA ASN A 289 2.51 -8.45 -1.47
C ASN A 289 3.96 -8.79 -1.11
N THR A 290 4.20 -9.16 0.15
CA THR A 290 5.55 -9.55 0.60
C THR A 290 5.98 -10.86 -0.05
N VAL A 291 5.10 -11.85 -0.17
CA VAL A 291 5.39 -13.09 -0.90
C VAL A 291 5.51 -12.82 -2.39
N ALA A 292 4.63 -12.01 -2.98
CA ALA A 292 4.67 -11.68 -4.40
C ALA A 292 6.00 -11.07 -4.84
N ALA A 293 6.57 -10.20 -4.01
CA ALA A 293 7.90 -9.63 -4.22
C ALA A 293 9.05 -10.62 -3.95
N ASN A 294 8.79 -11.78 -3.32
CA ASN A 294 9.79 -12.73 -2.86
C ASN A 294 9.49 -14.20 -3.24
N THR A 295 8.77 -14.43 -4.34
CA THR A 295 8.34 -15.79 -4.77
C THR A 295 9.49 -16.77 -4.92
N GLY A 296 10.69 -16.29 -5.30
CA GLY A 296 11.89 -17.12 -5.41
C GLY A 296 12.32 -17.80 -4.10
N ILE A 297 12.01 -17.20 -2.94
CA ILE A 297 12.26 -17.81 -1.63
C ILE A 297 11.33 -19.02 -1.43
N VAL A 298 10.03 -18.82 -1.70
CA VAL A 298 9.01 -19.89 -1.55
C VAL A 298 9.27 -21.02 -2.56
N ASP A 299 9.58 -20.70 -3.82
CA ASP A 299 9.90 -21.69 -4.85
C ASP A 299 11.14 -22.50 -4.48
N GLY A 300 12.20 -21.84 -4.00
CA GLY A 300 13.45 -22.48 -3.58
C GLY A 300 13.29 -23.48 -2.42
N ILE A 301 12.21 -23.33 -1.63
CA ILE A 301 11.88 -24.24 -0.51
C ILE A 301 10.85 -25.29 -0.94
N CYS A 302 9.73 -24.86 -1.51
CA CYS A 302 8.60 -25.75 -1.77
C CYS A 302 8.83 -26.70 -2.94
N ARG A 303 9.46 -26.25 -4.02
CA ARG A 303 9.73 -27.08 -5.20
C ARG A 303 10.65 -28.26 -4.91
N PRO A 304 11.84 -28.12 -4.26
CA PRO A 304 12.67 -29.26 -3.87
C PRO A 304 11.98 -30.21 -2.88
N ALA A 305 11.16 -29.65 -1.97
CA ALA A 305 10.37 -30.41 -1.00
C ALA A 305 9.14 -31.09 -1.62
N LYS A 306 8.84 -30.83 -2.91
CA LYS A 306 7.65 -31.30 -3.63
C LYS A 306 6.36 -30.95 -2.91
N LYS A 307 6.29 -29.73 -2.35
CA LYS A 307 5.11 -29.18 -1.70
C LYS A 307 4.38 -28.27 -2.67
N PRO A 308 3.17 -28.64 -3.12
CA PRO A 308 2.37 -27.79 -3.97
C PRO A 308 1.95 -26.51 -3.25
N VAL A 309 2.02 -25.38 -3.94
CA VAL A 309 1.58 -24.07 -3.45
C VAL A 309 0.40 -23.62 -4.31
N PHE A 310 -0.75 -23.36 -3.68
CA PHE A 310 -1.87 -22.70 -4.33
C PHE A 310 -1.82 -21.21 -4.00
N ALA A 311 -1.97 -20.38 -5.01
CA ALA A 311 -1.76 -18.94 -4.89
C ALA A 311 -3.07 -18.17 -5.00
N GLY A 312 -3.19 -17.08 -4.25
CA GLY A 312 -4.31 -16.14 -4.33
C GLY A 312 -4.30 -15.30 -5.60
N GLU A 313 -3.12 -15.13 -6.24
CA GLU A 313 -2.97 -14.33 -7.44
C GLU A 313 -1.97 -14.93 -8.44
N GLU A 314 -1.97 -14.39 -9.68
CA GLU A 314 -1.24 -14.99 -10.80
C GLU A 314 0.27 -14.82 -10.77
N GLY A 315 0.80 -13.72 -10.20
CA GLY A 315 2.25 -13.48 -10.08
C GLY A 315 2.89 -14.45 -9.10
N ILE A 316 2.26 -14.68 -7.94
CA ILE A 316 2.67 -15.70 -6.97
C ILE A 316 2.58 -17.09 -7.61
N CYS A 317 1.49 -17.37 -8.34
CA CYS A 317 1.33 -18.64 -9.05
C CYS A 317 2.46 -18.85 -10.07
N ALA A 318 2.77 -17.84 -10.88
CA ALA A 318 3.84 -17.91 -11.87
C ALA A 318 5.22 -18.10 -11.22
N GLY A 319 5.46 -17.48 -10.07
CA GLY A 319 6.76 -17.51 -9.37
C GLY A 319 7.00 -18.77 -8.54
N CYS A 320 5.97 -19.31 -7.87
CA CYS A 320 6.14 -20.45 -6.95
C CYS A 320 4.92 -21.38 -6.85
N GLY A 321 3.79 -21.03 -7.44
CA GLY A 321 2.55 -21.78 -7.29
C GLY A 321 2.31 -22.81 -8.39
N VAL A 322 1.39 -23.75 -8.12
CA VAL A 322 0.92 -24.75 -9.11
C VAL A 322 -0.35 -24.26 -9.81
N ALA A 323 -1.24 -23.60 -9.10
CA ALA A 323 -2.49 -23.08 -9.63
C ALA A 323 -3.00 -21.87 -8.84
N THR A 324 -3.88 -21.10 -9.49
CA THR A 324 -4.58 -19.96 -8.90
C THR A 324 -5.95 -19.79 -9.53
N LEU A 325 -6.87 -19.24 -8.79
CA LEU A 325 -8.09 -18.60 -9.29
C LEU A 325 -7.94 -17.11 -9.04
N SER A 326 -7.67 -16.33 -10.07
CA SER A 326 -7.22 -14.95 -9.98
C SER A 326 -7.89 -14.06 -11.02
N ILE A 327 -7.63 -12.80 -10.93
CA ILE A 327 -8.06 -11.74 -11.85
C ILE A 327 -6.91 -11.27 -12.73
N SER A 328 -7.20 -10.43 -13.73
CA SER A 328 -6.20 -9.67 -14.46
C SER A 328 -5.95 -8.36 -13.72
N TYR A 329 -4.75 -8.16 -13.20
CA TYR A 329 -4.40 -6.92 -12.49
C TYR A 329 -4.28 -5.72 -13.45
N TYR A 330 -3.91 -5.97 -14.72
CA TYR A 330 -3.98 -4.92 -15.74
C TYR A 330 -5.42 -4.43 -15.94
N ASP A 331 -6.39 -5.36 -16.11
CA ASP A 331 -7.80 -4.98 -16.30
C ASP A 331 -8.36 -4.32 -15.03
N LEU A 332 -7.90 -4.74 -13.85
CA LEU A 332 -8.27 -4.13 -12.58
C LEU A 332 -7.82 -2.66 -12.52
N GLY A 333 -6.55 -2.41 -12.84
CA GLY A 333 -6.00 -1.06 -12.90
C GLY A 333 -6.68 -0.22 -13.98
N TYR A 334 -6.94 -0.80 -15.16
CA TYR A 334 -7.64 -0.11 -16.24
C TYR A 334 -9.05 0.32 -15.82
N THR A 335 -9.81 -0.57 -15.16
CA THR A 335 -11.12 -0.25 -14.57
C THR A 335 -11.02 0.89 -13.55
N THR A 336 -9.99 0.85 -12.66
CA THR A 336 -9.73 1.95 -11.73
C THR A 336 -9.46 3.28 -12.47
N GLY A 337 -8.74 3.22 -13.58
CA GLY A 337 -8.49 4.38 -14.45
C GLY A 337 -9.76 4.92 -15.09
N GLU A 338 -10.67 4.06 -15.57
CA GLU A 338 -11.98 4.48 -16.07
C GLU A 338 -12.84 5.16 -14.99
N MET A 339 -12.74 4.67 -13.72
CA MET A 339 -13.37 5.33 -12.57
C MET A 339 -12.75 6.72 -12.35
N ALA A 340 -11.41 6.84 -12.42
CA ALA A 340 -10.70 8.10 -12.28
C ALA A 340 -11.13 9.12 -13.34
N VAL A 341 -11.26 8.68 -14.59
CA VAL A 341 -11.75 9.53 -15.71
C VAL A 341 -13.11 10.13 -15.37
N LYS A 342 -14.06 9.32 -14.89
CA LYS A 342 -15.42 9.80 -14.52
C LYS A 342 -15.36 10.82 -13.37
N VAL A 343 -14.53 10.60 -12.37
CA VAL A 343 -14.35 11.51 -11.23
C VAL A 343 -13.72 12.83 -11.69
N LEU A 344 -12.63 12.78 -12.45
CA LEU A 344 -11.90 13.97 -12.92
C LEU A 344 -12.74 14.83 -13.87
N LYS A 345 -13.61 14.22 -14.66
CA LYS A 345 -14.56 14.94 -15.54
C LYS A 345 -15.80 15.45 -14.79
N GLY A 346 -15.97 15.09 -13.52
CA GLY A 346 -17.18 15.42 -12.74
C GLY A 346 -18.43 14.67 -13.23
N GLU A 347 -18.26 13.53 -13.90
CA GLU A 347 -19.35 12.69 -14.40
C GLU A 347 -19.85 11.70 -13.32
N ALA A 348 -19.05 11.47 -12.28
CA ALA A 348 -19.41 10.65 -11.14
C ALA A 348 -18.98 11.29 -9.81
N ASP A 349 -19.78 11.06 -8.78
CA ASP A 349 -19.46 11.44 -7.39
C ASP A 349 -18.81 10.24 -6.70
N ILE A 350 -17.52 10.37 -6.37
CA ILE A 350 -16.74 9.30 -5.72
C ILE A 350 -17.40 8.79 -4.45
N SER A 351 -18.11 9.65 -3.71
CA SER A 351 -18.76 9.28 -2.45
C SER A 351 -19.89 8.26 -2.61
N THR A 352 -20.40 8.11 -3.82
CA THR A 352 -21.49 7.17 -4.15
C THR A 352 -21.05 6.06 -5.11
N MET A 353 -19.79 6.07 -5.53
CA MET A 353 -19.26 5.03 -6.42
C MET A 353 -19.07 3.72 -5.64
N PRO A 354 -19.68 2.61 -6.11
CA PRO A 354 -19.41 1.31 -5.52
C PRO A 354 -18.00 0.83 -5.87
N ILE A 355 -17.49 -0.11 -5.07
CA ILE A 355 -16.28 -0.86 -5.43
C ILE A 355 -16.60 -1.75 -6.64
N GLU A 356 -15.73 -1.68 -7.65
CA GLU A 356 -15.86 -2.49 -8.86
C GLU A 356 -14.96 -3.74 -8.80
N TYR A 357 -15.35 -4.78 -9.54
CA TYR A 357 -14.68 -6.08 -9.60
C TYR A 357 -14.41 -6.45 -11.04
N THR A 358 -13.34 -7.22 -11.27
CA THR A 358 -13.01 -7.76 -12.61
C THR A 358 -13.27 -9.24 -12.72
N THR A 359 -13.18 -9.77 -13.94
CA THR A 359 -13.45 -11.17 -14.22
C THR A 359 -12.39 -12.09 -13.63
N VAL A 360 -12.85 -13.16 -12.96
CA VAL A 360 -12.00 -14.19 -12.36
C VAL A 360 -11.68 -15.29 -13.37
N THR A 361 -10.43 -15.74 -13.41
CA THR A 361 -9.96 -16.82 -14.28
C THR A 361 -9.12 -17.86 -13.52
N LYS A 362 -9.30 -19.15 -13.87
CA LYS A 362 -8.46 -20.24 -13.33
C LYS A 362 -7.19 -20.34 -14.19
N LYS A 363 -6.03 -20.28 -13.54
CA LYS A 363 -4.71 -20.38 -14.16
C LYS A 363 -3.88 -21.46 -13.48
N TYR A 364 -2.94 -22.03 -14.20
CA TYR A 364 -2.00 -23.02 -13.66
C TYR A 364 -0.60 -22.83 -14.25
N ASN A 365 0.40 -23.16 -13.46
CA ASN A 365 1.80 -23.03 -13.84
C ASN A 365 2.29 -24.34 -14.47
N LYS A 366 2.68 -24.29 -15.73
CA LYS A 366 3.19 -25.47 -16.47
C LYS A 366 4.64 -25.81 -16.15
N ALA A 367 5.35 -24.93 -15.45
CA ALA A 367 6.76 -25.11 -15.14
C ALA A 367 7.01 -25.81 -13.79
N VAL A 368 5.95 -26.06 -13.02
CA VAL A 368 6.02 -26.65 -11.67
C VAL A 368 5.47 -28.08 -11.68
#